data_c68497d921595a5453ce305d9096e014
#
_entry.id   c68497d921595a5453ce305d9096e014
#
_cell.length_a   1.000
_cell.length_b   1.000
_cell.length_c   1.000
_cell.angle_alpha   90.00
_cell.angle_beta   90.00
_cell.angle_gamma   90.00
#
_symmetry.space_group_name_H-M   'P 1'
#
loop_
_entity.id
_entity.type
_entity.pdbx_description
1 polymer ?
#
loop_
_entity_poly.entity_id
_entity_poly.type
_entity_poly.pdbx_seq_one_letter_code
_entity_poly.pdbx_strand_id
1 'polypeptide(L)'
;MTFTRDTPDGCSLVVRVHPGAKKNAVIGLHDGALKLSLNAPPVDGKANEALIAFIAEQINVPRSKIALIAGATSRSKTLRITGKSADEVAAALSIDQDA
;
A
#
# COMPACT_ATOMS: atom_id res chain seq x y z
N MET A 1 -7.51 2.44 15.05
CA MET A 1 -7.90 2.51 13.64
C MET A 1 -6.91 1.79 12.77
N THR A 2 -7.40 1.06 11.84
CA THR A 2 -6.56 0.25 10.98
C THR A 2 -6.42 0.92 9.62
N PHE A 3 -5.27 0.71 8.98
CA PHE A 3 -5.01 1.16 7.62
C PHE A 3 -5.62 0.22 6.57
N THR A 4 -6.20 -0.89 7.01
CA THR A 4 -6.85 -1.88 6.15
C THR A 4 -8.30 -2.05 6.54
N ARG A 5 -9.12 -2.44 5.57
CA ARG A 5 -10.53 -2.74 5.77
C ARG A 5 -10.93 -3.90 4.90
N ASP A 6 -11.63 -4.89 5.47
CA ASP A 6 -12.15 -6.00 4.67
C ASP A 6 -13.22 -5.53 3.70
N THR A 7 -13.22 -6.12 2.52
CA THR A 7 -14.24 -5.95 1.50
C THR A 7 -14.74 -7.33 1.07
N PRO A 8 -15.87 -7.43 0.34
CA PRO A 8 -16.38 -8.72 -0.09
C PRO A 8 -15.37 -9.58 -0.85
N ASP A 9 -14.48 -8.95 -1.65
CA ASP A 9 -13.53 -9.67 -2.50
C ASP A 9 -12.10 -9.71 -1.95
N GLY A 10 -11.85 -9.07 -0.83
CA GLY A 10 -10.51 -8.97 -0.27
C GLY A 10 -10.42 -7.87 0.77
N CYS A 11 -9.65 -6.83 0.48
CA CYS A 11 -9.52 -5.70 1.41
C CYS A 11 -9.13 -4.43 0.68
N SER A 12 -9.25 -3.31 1.37
CA SER A 12 -8.69 -2.03 0.92
C SER A 12 -7.56 -1.61 1.86
N LEU A 13 -6.64 -0.82 1.33
CA LEU A 13 -5.41 -0.42 2.02
C LEU A 13 -5.19 1.07 1.79
N VAL A 14 -5.10 1.84 2.87
CA VAL A 14 -4.80 3.27 2.79
C VAL A 14 -3.31 3.45 3.00
N VAL A 15 -2.64 4.09 2.05
CA VAL A 15 -1.20 4.33 2.11
C VAL A 15 -0.90 5.80 1.91
N ARG A 16 0.23 6.24 2.48
CA ARG A 16 0.79 7.55 2.23
C ARG A 16 2.20 7.35 1.72
N VAL A 17 2.46 7.82 0.49
CA VAL A 17 3.71 7.53 -0.20
C VAL A 17 4.65 8.73 -0.19
N HIS A 18 5.96 8.44 -0.10
CA HIS A 18 7.03 9.42 -0.25
C HIS A 18 7.92 8.96 -1.39
N PRO A 19 7.70 9.46 -2.62
CA PRO A 19 8.57 9.12 -3.76
C PRO A 19 9.91 9.82 -3.63
N GLY A 20 10.86 9.43 -4.47
CA GLY A 20 12.19 10.03 -4.47
C GLY A 20 13.12 9.48 -3.39
N ALA A 21 12.74 8.41 -2.72
CA ALA A 21 13.58 7.76 -1.72
C ALA A 21 14.63 6.88 -2.39
N LYS A 22 15.67 6.50 -1.63
CA LYS A 22 16.73 5.64 -2.14
C LYS A 22 16.29 4.21 -2.30
N LYS A 23 15.28 3.77 -1.55
CA LYS A 23 14.76 2.41 -1.61
C LYS A 23 13.28 2.38 -1.23
N ASN A 24 12.62 1.31 -1.63
CA ASN A 24 11.26 1.04 -1.20
C ASN A 24 11.27 0.50 0.23
N ALA A 25 10.43 1.04 1.09
CA ALA A 25 10.37 0.58 2.47
C ALA A 25 9.01 0.90 3.11
N VAL A 26 8.58 0.02 3.99
CA VAL A 26 7.46 0.28 4.88
C VAL A 26 8.01 1.03 6.08
N ILE A 27 7.50 2.23 6.31
CA ILE A 27 8.00 3.07 7.40
C ILE A 27 7.20 2.85 8.69
N GLY A 28 5.88 2.74 8.58
CA GLY A 28 5.04 2.52 9.74
C GLY A 28 3.64 3.06 9.52
N LEU A 29 2.89 3.16 10.61
CA LEU A 29 1.54 3.71 10.57
C LEU A 29 1.55 5.17 11.00
N HIS A 30 0.74 5.98 10.33
CA HIS A 30 0.62 7.40 10.64
C HIS A 30 -0.78 7.87 10.24
N ASP A 31 -1.56 8.35 11.20
CA ASP A 31 -2.91 8.89 11.00
C ASP A 31 -3.82 7.94 10.21
N GLY A 32 -3.77 6.66 10.54
CA GLY A 32 -4.63 5.67 9.92
C GLY A 32 -4.21 5.24 8.52
N ALA A 33 -2.99 5.57 8.11
CA ALA A 33 -2.45 5.18 6.82
C ALA A 33 -1.10 4.47 7.00
N LEU A 34 -0.78 3.59 6.07
CA LEU A 34 0.53 2.96 6.02
C LEU A 34 1.49 3.88 5.27
N LYS A 35 2.51 4.34 5.97
CA LYS A 35 3.50 5.24 5.38
C LYS A 35 4.59 4.43 4.69
N LEU A 36 4.86 4.76 3.44
CA LEU A 36 5.82 4.06 2.58
C LEU A 36 6.78 5.04 1.93
N SER A 37 8.03 4.63 1.80
CA SER A 37 8.96 5.32 0.90
C SER A 37 9.08 4.51 -0.39
N LEU A 38 9.22 5.21 -1.50
CA LEU A 38 9.33 4.59 -2.81
C LEU A 38 10.53 5.14 -3.57
N ASN A 39 11.30 4.24 -4.16
CA ASN A 39 12.39 4.60 -5.06
C ASN A 39 11.80 4.78 -6.45
N ALA A 40 11.13 5.91 -6.64
CA ALA A 40 10.51 6.26 -7.91
C ALA A 40 10.52 7.78 -8.05
N PRO A 41 10.57 8.30 -9.28
CA PRO A 41 10.44 9.74 -9.50
C PRO A 41 9.10 10.24 -8.95
N PRO A 42 9.02 11.52 -8.51
CA PRO A 42 7.75 12.08 -8.03
C PRO A 42 6.84 12.44 -9.20
N VAL A 43 6.60 11.50 -10.07
CA VAL A 43 5.71 11.58 -11.22
C VAL A 43 4.59 10.57 -10.97
N ASP A 44 3.35 11.02 -11.02
CA ASP A 44 2.21 10.24 -10.57
C ASP A 44 2.16 8.82 -11.13
N GLY A 45 2.27 8.66 -12.45
CA GLY A 45 2.22 7.33 -13.06
C GLY A 45 3.34 6.43 -12.58
N LYS A 46 4.55 6.95 -12.44
CA LYS A 46 5.70 6.18 -11.99
C LYS A 46 5.59 5.79 -10.54
N ALA A 47 5.15 6.72 -9.69
CA ALA A 47 4.95 6.42 -8.27
C ALA A 47 3.84 5.39 -8.07
N ASN A 48 2.75 5.49 -8.83
CA ASN A 48 1.65 4.54 -8.74
C ASN A 48 2.08 3.13 -9.16
N GLU A 49 2.85 3.01 -10.24
CA GLU A 49 3.39 1.72 -10.68
C GLU A 49 4.31 1.12 -9.63
N ALA A 50 5.20 1.94 -9.07
CA ALA A 50 6.14 1.49 -8.06
C ALA A 50 5.41 1.04 -6.79
N LEU A 51 4.35 1.74 -6.41
CA LEU A 51 3.55 1.39 -5.25
C LEU A 51 2.90 0.02 -5.43
N ILE A 52 2.23 -0.19 -6.56
CA ILE A 52 1.56 -1.46 -6.82
C ILE A 52 2.57 -2.61 -6.86
N ALA A 53 3.70 -2.41 -7.54
CA ALA A 53 4.75 -3.42 -7.61
C ALA A 53 5.30 -3.77 -6.23
N PHE A 54 5.54 -2.76 -5.40
CA PHE A 54 6.08 -2.97 -4.06
C PHE A 54 5.11 -3.73 -3.17
N ILE A 55 3.84 -3.32 -3.15
CA ILE A 55 2.83 -4.00 -2.33
C ILE A 55 2.61 -5.44 -2.83
N ALA A 56 2.54 -5.65 -4.14
CA ALA A 56 2.39 -6.99 -4.71
C ALA A 56 3.51 -7.92 -4.25
N GLU A 57 4.74 -7.42 -4.24
CA GLU A 57 5.89 -8.18 -3.77
C GLU A 57 5.80 -8.47 -2.28
N GLN A 58 5.44 -7.45 -1.48
CA GLN A 58 5.38 -7.60 -0.03
C GLN A 58 4.33 -8.61 0.43
N ILE A 59 3.19 -8.63 -0.22
CA ILE A 59 2.10 -9.55 0.16
C ILE A 59 2.02 -10.79 -0.71
N ASN A 60 2.96 -10.92 -1.65
CA ASN A 60 3.11 -12.10 -2.51
C ASN A 60 1.86 -12.41 -3.33
N VAL A 61 1.38 -11.41 -4.06
CA VAL A 61 0.27 -11.56 -5.00
C VAL A 61 0.65 -10.96 -6.35
N PRO A 62 0.00 -11.38 -7.44
CA PRO A 62 0.20 -10.74 -8.73
C PRO A 62 -0.26 -9.29 -8.70
N ARG A 63 0.38 -8.43 -9.48
CA ARG A 63 -0.02 -7.02 -9.58
C ARG A 63 -1.47 -6.87 -10.02
N SER A 64 -1.97 -7.80 -10.82
CA SER A 64 -3.35 -7.78 -11.30
C SER A 64 -4.39 -7.86 -10.17
N LYS A 65 -3.98 -8.28 -8.97
CA LYS A 65 -4.87 -8.34 -7.80
C LYS A 65 -4.93 -7.04 -7.04
N ILE A 66 -4.16 -6.04 -7.45
CA ILE A 66 -4.10 -4.74 -6.76
C ILE A 66 -4.55 -3.65 -7.72
N ALA A 67 -5.47 -2.82 -7.26
CA ALA A 67 -5.98 -1.69 -8.03
C ALA A 67 -5.89 -0.41 -7.21
N LEU A 68 -5.46 0.67 -7.85
CA LEU A 68 -5.49 1.99 -7.24
C LEU A 68 -6.88 2.56 -7.44
N ILE A 69 -7.63 2.76 -6.37
CA ILE A 69 -9.03 3.19 -6.46
C ILE A 69 -9.24 4.64 -6.04
N ALA A 70 -8.25 5.27 -5.43
CA ALA A 70 -8.33 6.69 -5.06
C ALA A 70 -6.94 7.27 -4.89
N GLY A 71 -6.81 8.56 -5.15
CA GLY A 71 -5.57 9.28 -4.87
C GLY A 71 -4.49 9.15 -5.95
N ALA A 72 -4.87 8.96 -7.22
CA ALA A 72 -3.88 8.79 -8.30
C ALA A 72 -2.88 9.93 -8.38
N THR A 73 -3.29 11.15 -8.05
CA THR A 73 -2.43 12.32 -8.09
C THR A 73 -2.10 12.88 -6.71
N SER A 74 -2.35 12.10 -5.68
CA SER A 74 -2.14 12.49 -4.29
C SER A 74 -1.09 11.59 -3.65
N ARG A 75 -0.46 12.04 -2.58
CA ARG A 75 0.42 11.21 -1.78
C ARG A 75 -0.37 10.24 -0.91
N SER A 76 -1.62 10.56 -0.62
CA SER A 76 -2.53 9.68 0.10
C SER A 76 -3.32 8.88 -0.92
N LYS A 77 -3.16 7.55 -0.91
CA LYS A 77 -3.74 6.68 -1.93
C LYS A 77 -4.48 5.53 -1.28
N THR A 78 -5.48 5.01 -1.99
CA THR A 78 -6.21 3.83 -1.53
C THR A 78 -6.05 2.74 -2.58
N LEU A 79 -5.64 1.56 -2.13
CA LEU A 79 -5.50 0.38 -2.96
C LEU A 79 -6.58 -0.63 -2.59
N ARG A 80 -7.04 -1.36 -3.59
CA ARG A 80 -7.95 -2.49 -3.41
C ARG A 80 -7.17 -3.75 -3.73
N ILE A 81 -7.24 -4.72 -2.84
CA ILE A 81 -6.53 -5.99 -2.99
C ILE A 81 -7.53 -7.12 -3.02
N THR A 82 -7.49 -7.92 -4.07
CA THR A 82 -8.41 -9.03 -4.25
C THR A 82 -7.77 -10.32 -3.75
N GLY A 83 -8.52 -11.12 -2.99
CA GLY A 83 -8.08 -12.44 -2.60
C GLY A 83 -7.25 -12.52 -1.33
N LYS A 84 -7.09 -11.41 -0.62
CA LYS A 84 -6.41 -11.37 0.67
C LYS A 84 -7.24 -10.56 1.65
N SER A 85 -7.35 -11.05 2.88
CA SER A 85 -8.07 -10.32 3.93
C SER A 85 -7.20 -9.18 4.47
N ALA A 86 -7.84 -8.25 5.19
CA ALA A 86 -7.13 -7.17 5.86
C ALA A 86 -6.06 -7.71 6.82
N ASP A 87 -6.39 -8.75 7.57
CA ASP A 87 -5.43 -9.34 8.52
C ASP A 87 -4.24 -9.98 7.79
N GLU A 88 -4.49 -10.67 6.68
CA GLU A 88 -3.41 -11.26 5.88
C GLU A 88 -2.47 -10.19 5.33
N VAL A 89 -3.02 -9.10 4.84
CA VAL A 89 -2.22 -8.00 4.29
C VAL A 89 -1.41 -7.33 5.39
N ALA A 90 -2.02 -7.03 6.53
CA ALA A 90 -1.32 -6.42 7.65
C ALA A 90 -0.15 -7.31 8.13
N ALA A 91 -0.38 -8.62 8.24
CA ALA A 91 0.66 -9.55 8.65
C ALA A 91 1.80 -9.61 7.64
N ALA A 92 1.47 -9.64 6.34
CA ALA A 92 2.49 -9.71 5.28
C ALA A 92 3.34 -8.44 5.22
N LEU A 93 2.78 -7.30 5.58
CA LEU A 93 3.51 -6.03 5.61
C LEU A 93 4.34 -5.88 6.89
N SER A 94 4.24 -6.84 7.79
CA SER A 94 4.99 -6.85 9.06
C SER A 94 4.73 -5.63 9.92
N ILE A 95 3.49 -5.14 9.91
CA ILE A 95 3.12 -4.00 10.71
C ILE A 95 2.66 -4.48 12.08
N ASP A 96 3.33 -3.99 13.11
CA ASP A 96 2.94 -4.26 14.49
C ASP A 96 1.88 -3.25 14.89
N GLN A 97 0.62 -3.70 14.86
CA GLN A 97 -0.50 -2.82 15.16
C GLN A 97 -0.74 -2.63 16.64
N ASP A 98 -0.03 -3.38 17.47
CA ASP A 98 -0.13 -3.26 18.92
C ASP A 98 0.93 -2.32 19.49
N ALA A 99 1.86 -1.94 18.69
CA ALA A 99 2.94 -1.06 19.12
C ALA A 99 2.47 0.37 19.33
#